data_c292a99305ce37b6b99bf2932c0889e3
#
_entry.id   c292a99305ce37b6b99bf2932c0889e3
#
_cell.length_a   1.000
_cell.length_b   1.000
_cell.length_c   1.000
_cell.angle_alpha   90.00
_cell.angle_beta   90.00
_cell.angle_gamma   90.00
#
_symmetry.space_group_name_H-M   'P 1'
#
loop_
_entity.id
_entity.type
_entity.pdbx_description
1 polymer ?
#
loop_
_entity_poly.entity_id
_entity_poly.type
_entity_poly.pdbx_seq_one_letter_code
_entity_poly.pdbx_strand_id
1 'polypeptide(L)'
;MANNLVNEYSGVFPPPYIRTIAIALIRRDDQVLMGEGFDSTKDMPFYRALGGGVEFGESSWMALVREFQEELITEIVNPKYLGCLENIFECYGNPGHEVVFVYECEFSDRSLYESNEMIFVEGDRKNLAKWVNISELRSGMLRLVPEPFVTYF
;
A
#
# COMPACT_ATOMS: atom_id res chain seq x y z
N MET A 1 14.12 -28.81 -5.18
CA MET A 1 14.21 -28.01 -6.43
C MET A 1 13.38 -26.76 -6.26
N ALA A 2 14.03 -25.68 -5.91
CA ALA A 2 13.36 -24.36 -5.95
C ALA A 2 13.23 -24.00 -7.43
N ASN A 3 12.02 -24.05 -7.94
CA ASN A 3 11.73 -23.68 -9.31
C ASN A 3 11.99 -22.19 -9.49
N ASN A 4 12.88 -21.86 -10.41
CA ASN A 4 13.17 -20.54 -10.95
C ASN A 4 11.98 -19.92 -11.72
N LEU A 5 10.75 -20.06 -11.22
CA LEU A 5 9.57 -19.44 -11.83
C LEU A 5 9.46 -17.94 -11.53
N VAL A 6 10.34 -17.42 -10.67
CA VAL A 6 10.31 -16.00 -10.25
C VAL A 6 10.95 -15.07 -11.30
N ASN A 7 11.70 -15.57 -12.27
CA ASN A 7 12.50 -14.73 -13.16
C ASN A 7 11.93 -14.49 -14.57
N GLU A 8 10.85 -15.14 -14.97
CA GLU A 8 10.28 -14.89 -16.32
C GLU A 8 9.50 -13.57 -16.43
N TYR A 9 9.14 -12.95 -15.30
CA TYR A 9 8.32 -11.73 -15.27
C TYR A 9 8.99 -10.55 -14.58
N SER A 10 10.27 -10.64 -14.24
CA SER A 10 11.01 -9.55 -13.62
C SER A 10 11.16 -8.40 -14.61
N GLY A 11 10.40 -7.34 -14.41
CA GLY A 11 10.47 -6.12 -15.23
C GLY A 11 9.13 -5.63 -15.79
N VAL A 12 8.07 -6.45 -15.76
CA VAL A 12 6.72 -6.03 -16.14
C VAL A 12 5.93 -5.65 -14.90
N PHE A 13 5.45 -4.42 -14.85
CA PHE A 13 4.55 -3.96 -13.78
C PHE A 13 3.26 -3.41 -14.38
N PRO A 14 2.09 -3.81 -13.88
CA PRO A 14 1.84 -4.92 -12.94
C PRO A 14 2.24 -6.27 -13.54
N PRO A 15 2.65 -7.26 -12.71
CA PRO A 15 2.99 -8.57 -13.24
C PRO A 15 1.74 -9.29 -13.76
N PRO A 16 1.86 -10.17 -14.77
CA PRO A 16 0.73 -10.84 -15.41
C PRO A 16 0.21 -12.05 -14.61
N TYR A 17 0.11 -11.90 -13.30
CA TYR A 17 -0.47 -12.90 -12.38
C TYR A 17 -1.15 -12.20 -11.19
N ILE A 18 -1.99 -12.95 -10.48
CA ILE A 18 -2.68 -12.43 -9.30
C ILE A 18 -1.67 -12.27 -8.16
N ARG A 19 -1.46 -11.02 -7.72
CA ARG A 19 -0.64 -10.71 -6.56
C ARG A 19 -1.50 -10.74 -5.29
N THR A 20 -0.94 -11.27 -4.23
CA THR A 20 -1.48 -11.10 -2.89
C THR A 20 -0.69 -10.02 -2.17
N ILE A 21 -1.36 -8.98 -1.72
CA ILE A 21 -0.73 -7.87 -0.97
C ILE A 21 -1.45 -7.63 0.35
N ALA A 22 -0.77 -6.99 1.28
CA ALA A 22 -1.32 -6.50 2.54
C ALA A 22 -1.08 -4.99 2.64
N ILE A 23 -2.10 -4.24 3.05
CA ILE A 23 -2.03 -2.79 3.21
C ILE A 23 -2.49 -2.35 4.58
N ALA A 24 -1.96 -1.23 5.05
CA ALA A 24 -2.25 -0.64 6.34
C ALA A 24 -3.16 0.58 6.26
N LEU A 25 -4.19 0.59 7.08
CA LEU A 25 -4.95 1.77 7.42
C LEU A 25 -4.41 2.32 8.74
N ILE A 26 -3.67 3.42 8.69
CA ILE A 26 -3.16 4.12 9.87
C ILE A 26 -3.85 5.48 9.94
N ARG A 27 -4.51 5.74 11.06
CA ARG A 27 -5.32 6.95 11.26
C ARG A 27 -4.64 7.96 12.16
N ARG A 28 -4.85 9.24 11.84
CA ARG A 28 -4.58 10.38 12.70
C ARG A 28 -5.77 11.32 12.61
N ASP A 29 -6.63 11.33 13.63
CA ASP A 29 -7.89 12.08 13.65
C ASP A 29 -8.77 11.74 12.41
N ASP A 30 -9.05 12.72 11.56
CA ASP A 30 -9.79 12.58 10.29
C ASP A 30 -8.89 12.33 9.07
N GLN A 31 -7.64 11.99 9.30
CA GLN A 31 -6.64 11.72 8.27
C GLN A 31 -6.19 10.27 8.27
N VAL A 32 -5.72 9.82 7.12
CA VAL A 32 -5.06 8.51 6.94
C VAL A 32 -3.71 8.70 6.27
N LEU A 33 -2.76 7.82 6.62
CA LEU A 33 -1.44 7.82 6.01
C LEU A 33 -1.50 7.19 4.62
N MET A 34 -1.07 7.93 3.59
CA MET A 34 -1.05 7.49 2.20
C MET A 34 0.30 7.76 1.54
N GLY A 35 0.76 6.82 0.75
CA GLY A 35 1.84 7.05 -0.20
C GLY A 35 1.33 7.84 -1.40
N GLU A 36 2.07 8.86 -1.80
CA GLU A 36 1.79 9.64 -3.00
C GLU A 36 2.52 9.05 -4.21
N GLY A 37 1.82 8.86 -5.30
CA GLY A 37 2.36 8.44 -6.58
C GLY A 37 1.88 9.35 -7.71
N PHE A 38 2.47 9.19 -8.89
CA PHE A 38 2.08 9.94 -10.08
C PHE A 38 1.89 9.00 -11.26
N ASP A 39 0.72 9.05 -11.86
CA ASP A 39 0.40 8.28 -13.06
C ASP A 39 0.70 9.13 -14.30
N SER A 40 1.84 8.89 -14.95
CA SER A 40 2.28 9.64 -16.11
C SER A 40 1.41 9.43 -17.35
N THR A 41 0.68 8.33 -17.42
CA THR A 41 -0.25 8.07 -18.56
C THR A 41 -1.54 8.85 -18.43
N LYS A 42 -1.96 9.13 -17.21
CA LYS A 42 -3.18 9.92 -16.90
C LYS A 42 -2.86 11.35 -16.47
N ASP A 43 -1.58 11.68 -16.37
CA ASP A 43 -1.07 13.00 -15.93
C ASP A 43 -1.72 13.46 -14.62
N MET A 44 -1.77 12.56 -13.63
CA MET A 44 -2.39 12.88 -12.35
C MET A 44 -1.76 12.13 -11.16
N PRO A 45 -1.76 12.75 -9.96
CA PRO A 45 -1.35 12.07 -8.75
C PRO A 45 -2.39 11.04 -8.32
N PHE A 46 -1.93 10.05 -7.57
CA PHE A 46 -2.78 9.10 -6.85
C PHE A 46 -2.24 8.85 -5.46
N TYR A 47 -3.10 8.35 -4.59
CA TYR A 47 -2.79 8.04 -3.20
C TYR A 47 -3.10 6.57 -2.93
N ARG A 48 -2.19 5.89 -2.25
CA ARG A 48 -2.32 4.47 -1.91
C ARG A 48 -1.88 4.21 -0.47
N ALA A 49 -2.50 3.24 0.18
CA ALA A 49 -2.04 2.78 1.47
C ALA A 49 -0.64 2.15 1.36
N LEU A 50 0.14 2.25 2.42
CA LEU A 50 1.44 1.58 2.51
C LEU A 50 1.26 0.10 2.79
N GLY A 51 2.17 -0.69 2.28
CA GLY A 51 2.19 -2.15 2.40
C GLY A 51 2.86 -2.77 1.20
N GLY A 52 2.71 -4.06 1.02
CA GLY A 52 3.37 -4.76 -0.07
C GLY A 52 2.97 -6.21 -0.21
N GLY A 53 3.74 -6.95 -1.01
CA GLY A 53 3.47 -8.32 -1.37
C GLY A 53 3.60 -9.30 -0.21
N VAL A 54 2.66 -10.24 -0.13
CA VAL A 54 2.75 -11.38 0.77
C VAL A 54 3.62 -12.44 0.12
N GLU A 55 4.68 -12.85 0.79
CA GLU A 55 5.59 -13.88 0.31
C GLU A 55 5.08 -15.27 0.70
N PHE A 56 5.50 -16.27 -0.06
CA PHE A 56 5.16 -17.66 0.24
C PHE A 56 5.66 -18.05 1.64
N GLY A 57 4.74 -18.54 2.48
CA GLY A 57 5.05 -19.00 3.83
C GLY A 57 4.92 -17.96 4.92
N GLU A 58 4.58 -16.70 4.60
CA GLU A 58 4.26 -15.69 5.61
C GLU A 58 2.77 -15.35 5.64
N SER A 59 2.27 -14.96 6.80
CA SER A 59 0.91 -14.43 6.91
C SER A 59 0.85 -13.00 6.36
N SER A 60 -0.35 -12.55 5.98
CA SER A 60 -0.55 -11.19 5.49
C SER A 60 -0.15 -10.11 6.51
N TRP A 61 -0.37 -10.36 7.82
CA TRP A 61 0.09 -9.45 8.87
C TRP A 61 1.62 -9.40 8.96
N MET A 62 2.29 -10.56 8.92
CA MET A 62 3.75 -10.62 8.95
C MET A 62 4.38 -9.96 7.72
N ALA A 63 3.76 -10.12 6.55
CA ALA A 63 4.17 -9.40 5.35
C ALA A 63 4.11 -7.87 5.57
N LEU A 64 3.02 -7.38 6.13
CA LEU A 64 2.84 -5.96 6.41
C LEU A 64 3.88 -5.43 7.40
N VAL A 65 4.15 -6.16 8.48
CA VAL A 65 5.21 -5.82 9.44
C VAL A 65 6.58 -5.73 8.76
N ARG A 66 6.90 -6.70 7.92
CA ARG A 66 8.16 -6.74 7.17
C ARG A 66 8.27 -5.53 6.21
N GLU A 67 7.23 -5.23 5.45
CA GLU A 67 7.21 -4.10 4.51
C GLU A 67 7.42 -2.76 5.24
N PHE A 68 6.78 -2.53 6.37
CA PHE A 68 6.99 -1.32 7.16
C PHE A 68 8.40 -1.22 7.72
N GLN A 69 9.01 -2.35 8.12
CA GLN A 69 10.40 -2.37 8.56
C GLN A 69 11.37 -2.08 7.40
N GLU A 70 11.11 -2.62 6.21
CA GLU A 70 11.95 -2.42 5.03
C GLU A 70 11.83 -1.00 4.47
N GLU A 71 10.61 -0.49 4.35
CA GLU A 71 10.32 0.77 3.66
C GLU A 71 10.45 2.02 4.55
N LEU A 72 10.05 1.92 5.82
CA LEU A 72 9.99 3.05 6.77
C LEU A 72 10.92 2.87 7.97
N ILE A 73 11.55 1.71 8.13
CA ILE A 73 12.38 1.36 9.30
C ILE A 73 11.61 1.60 10.60
N THR A 74 10.34 1.18 10.63
CA THR A 74 9.46 1.38 11.78
C THR A 74 8.64 0.13 12.06
N GLU A 75 8.17 0.01 13.29
CA GLU A 75 7.32 -1.06 13.75
C GLU A 75 5.86 -0.62 13.78
N ILE A 76 4.98 -1.50 13.29
CA ILE A 76 3.53 -1.36 13.42
C ILE A 76 2.99 -2.38 14.42
N VAL A 77 1.96 -1.97 15.16
CA VAL A 77 1.37 -2.75 16.26
C VAL A 77 -0.15 -2.68 16.23
N ASN A 78 -0.79 -3.45 17.11
CA ASN A 78 -2.24 -3.45 17.32
C ASN A 78 -3.05 -3.73 16.05
N PRO A 79 -2.79 -4.87 15.37
CA PRO A 79 -3.49 -5.20 14.14
C PRO A 79 -4.97 -5.48 14.36
N LYS A 80 -5.80 -4.88 13.51
CA LYS A 80 -7.21 -5.21 13.37
C LYS A 80 -7.46 -5.56 11.90
N TYR A 81 -7.77 -6.82 11.64
CA TYR A 81 -8.13 -7.24 10.30
C TYR A 81 -9.49 -6.66 9.91
N LEU A 82 -9.54 -5.89 8.84
CA LEU A 82 -10.76 -5.24 8.36
C LEU A 82 -11.46 -6.02 7.26
N GLY A 83 -10.70 -6.71 6.42
CA GLY A 83 -11.25 -7.47 5.32
C GLY A 83 -10.27 -7.69 4.18
N CYS A 84 -10.83 -8.24 3.11
CA CYS A 84 -10.10 -8.53 1.88
C CYS A 84 -10.87 -7.95 0.70
N LEU A 85 -10.18 -7.37 -0.26
CA LEU A 85 -10.79 -6.89 -1.51
C LEU A 85 -10.00 -7.40 -2.71
N GLU A 86 -10.68 -7.49 -3.85
CA GLU A 86 -10.03 -7.73 -5.14
C GLU A 86 -9.84 -6.39 -5.84
N ASN A 87 -8.68 -6.22 -6.46
CA ASN A 87 -8.34 -5.05 -7.23
C ASN A 87 -7.92 -5.47 -8.65
N ILE A 88 -8.79 -5.20 -9.61
CA ILE A 88 -8.50 -5.43 -11.03
C ILE A 88 -8.37 -4.05 -11.66
N PHE A 89 -7.21 -3.75 -12.21
CA PHE A 89 -6.85 -2.41 -12.63
C PHE A 89 -5.97 -2.40 -13.88
N GLU A 90 -5.71 -1.24 -14.40
CA GLU A 90 -4.74 -1.00 -15.46
C GLU A 90 -3.72 0.04 -14.98
N CYS A 91 -2.46 -0.28 -15.16
CA CYS A 91 -1.36 0.61 -14.84
C CYS A 91 -0.35 0.61 -15.98
N TYR A 92 -0.03 1.80 -16.50
CA TYR A 92 0.87 1.96 -17.65
C TYR A 92 0.46 1.14 -18.88
N GLY A 93 -0.85 0.96 -19.12
CA GLY A 93 -1.39 0.18 -20.23
C GLY A 93 -1.38 -1.34 -20.01
N ASN A 94 -0.93 -1.82 -18.84
CA ASN A 94 -0.90 -3.24 -18.51
C ASN A 94 -1.98 -3.59 -17.47
N PRO A 95 -2.68 -4.74 -17.64
CA PRO A 95 -3.64 -5.19 -16.65
C PRO A 95 -2.96 -5.66 -15.37
N GLY A 96 -3.57 -5.36 -14.22
CA GLY A 96 -3.15 -5.84 -12.91
C GLY A 96 -4.29 -6.51 -12.17
N HIS A 97 -3.96 -7.50 -11.33
CA HIS A 97 -4.93 -8.19 -10.49
C HIS A 97 -4.31 -8.47 -9.12
N GLU A 98 -4.95 -7.97 -8.07
CA GLU A 98 -4.48 -8.11 -6.70
C GLU A 98 -5.59 -8.61 -5.78
N VAL A 99 -5.22 -9.45 -4.83
CA VAL A 99 -6.00 -9.78 -3.62
C VAL A 99 -5.38 -9.01 -2.47
N VAL A 100 -6.15 -8.14 -1.85
CA VAL A 100 -5.65 -7.14 -0.90
C VAL A 100 -6.21 -7.39 0.48
N PHE A 101 -5.35 -7.77 1.42
CA PHE A 101 -5.67 -7.85 2.85
C PHE A 101 -5.53 -6.48 3.49
N VAL A 102 -6.57 -6.05 4.20
CA VAL A 102 -6.64 -4.71 4.82
C VAL A 102 -6.58 -4.83 6.33
N TYR A 103 -5.61 -4.16 6.93
CA TYR A 103 -5.46 -4.06 8.39
C TYR A 103 -5.50 -2.61 8.84
N GLU A 104 -6.23 -2.32 9.90
CA GLU A 104 -6.03 -1.10 10.68
C GLU A 104 -4.95 -1.40 11.73
N CYS A 105 -4.00 -0.50 11.89
CA CYS A 105 -2.91 -0.65 12.83
C CYS A 105 -2.34 0.70 13.25
N GLU A 106 -1.36 0.69 14.12
CA GLU A 106 -0.72 1.88 14.67
C GLU A 106 0.79 1.79 14.57
N PHE A 107 1.45 2.94 14.47
CA PHE A 107 2.88 3.00 14.70
C PHE A 107 3.20 2.77 16.18
N SER A 108 4.24 1.96 16.45
CA SER A 108 4.81 1.84 17.78
C SER A 108 5.47 3.14 18.23
N ASP A 109 6.16 3.82 17.31
CA ASP A 109 6.74 5.15 17.53
C ASP A 109 5.69 6.24 17.37
N ARG A 110 5.23 6.79 18.50
CA ARG A 110 4.19 7.82 18.53
C ARG A 110 4.63 9.15 17.91
N SER A 111 5.92 9.42 17.81
CA SER A 111 6.43 10.66 17.21
C SER A 111 6.12 10.78 15.72
N LEU A 112 5.90 9.66 15.04
CA LEU A 112 5.53 9.64 13.63
C LEU A 112 4.16 10.28 13.35
N TYR A 113 3.28 10.31 14.34
CA TYR A 113 1.99 10.99 14.22
C TYR A 113 2.09 12.53 14.24
N GLU A 114 3.22 13.07 14.64
CA GLU A 114 3.48 14.51 14.67
C GLU A 114 4.13 15.01 13.37
N SER A 115 4.70 14.10 12.59
CA SER A 115 5.30 14.42 11.29
C SER A 115 4.21 14.69 10.25
N ASN A 116 4.39 15.72 9.42
CA ASN A 116 3.46 16.02 8.34
C ASN A 116 3.60 15.06 7.16
N GLU A 117 4.82 14.59 6.93
CA GLU A 117 5.16 13.68 5.85
C GLU A 117 6.34 12.81 6.23
N MET A 118 6.47 11.67 5.55
CA MET A 118 7.56 10.70 5.76
C MET A 118 8.08 10.24 4.40
N ILE A 119 9.38 9.96 4.35
CA ILE A 119 9.97 9.32 3.17
C ILE A 119 9.93 7.81 3.41
N PHE A 120 9.40 7.08 2.45
CA PHE A 120 9.50 5.62 2.42
C PHE A 120 10.24 5.15 1.15
N VAL A 121 10.92 4.01 1.27
CA VAL A 121 11.81 3.51 0.22
C VAL A 121 11.26 2.21 -0.36
N GLU A 122 10.96 2.21 -1.64
CA GLU A 122 10.60 1.00 -2.39
C GLU A 122 11.73 0.65 -3.37
N GLY A 123 12.48 -0.40 -3.10
CA GLY A 123 13.68 -0.71 -3.88
C GLY A 123 14.67 0.47 -3.84
N ASP A 124 14.97 1.04 -5.00
CA ASP A 124 15.86 2.20 -5.13
C ASP A 124 15.12 3.55 -5.14
N ARG A 125 13.79 3.54 -5.03
CA ARG A 125 12.97 4.74 -5.12
C ARG A 125 12.61 5.28 -3.75
N LYS A 126 12.79 6.59 -3.58
CA LYS A 126 12.28 7.33 -2.43
C LYS A 126 10.94 7.94 -2.80
N ASN A 127 9.93 7.64 -2.00
CA ASN A 127 8.57 8.11 -2.18
C ASN A 127 8.12 8.87 -0.93
N LEU A 128 7.06 9.64 -1.07
CA LEU A 128 6.52 10.45 0.00
C LEU A 128 5.23 9.84 0.54
N ALA A 129 5.13 9.68 1.84
CA ALA A 129 3.90 9.36 2.55
C ALA A 129 3.40 10.59 3.29
N LYS A 130 2.10 10.85 3.19
CA LYS A 130 1.43 12.01 3.77
C LYS A 130 0.18 11.63 4.53
N TRP A 131 -0.17 12.44 5.50
CA TRP A 131 -1.48 12.40 6.13
C TRP A 131 -2.49 13.11 5.23
N VAL A 132 -3.51 12.38 4.79
CA VAL A 132 -4.50 12.82 3.81
C VAL A 132 -5.89 12.81 4.45
N ASN A 133 -6.67 13.85 4.23
CA ASN A 133 -8.02 13.93 4.77
C ASN A 133 -8.92 12.85 4.15
N ILE A 134 -9.61 12.13 5.00
CA ILE A 134 -10.56 11.08 4.60
C ILE A 134 -11.66 11.66 3.70
N SER A 135 -12.13 12.87 4.00
CA SER A 135 -13.16 13.54 3.21
C SER A 135 -12.75 13.80 1.76
N GLU A 136 -11.48 14.11 1.52
CA GLU A 136 -10.96 14.35 0.16
C GLU A 136 -10.85 13.06 -0.65
N LEU A 137 -10.53 11.94 0.02
CA LEU A 137 -10.53 10.62 -0.61
C LEU A 137 -11.95 10.11 -0.88
N ARG A 138 -12.87 10.29 0.06
CA ARG A 138 -14.29 9.90 -0.09
C ARG A 138 -15.01 10.66 -1.19
N SER A 139 -14.73 11.94 -1.33
CA SER A 139 -15.33 12.80 -2.35
C SER A 139 -14.79 12.57 -3.76
N GLY A 140 -13.66 11.87 -3.88
CA GLY A 140 -12.95 11.71 -5.14
C GLY A 140 -12.13 12.93 -5.55
N MET A 141 -11.99 13.94 -4.68
CA MET A 141 -11.10 15.08 -4.92
C MET A 141 -9.64 14.62 -5.06
N LEU A 142 -9.25 13.63 -4.25
CA LEU A 142 -7.98 12.93 -4.37
C LEU A 142 -8.24 11.50 -4.84
N ARG A 143 -7.47 11.04 -5.82
CA ARG A 143 -7.60 9.69 -6.37
C ARG A 143 -6.99 8.65 -5.45
N LEU A 144 -7.82 7.76 -4.93
CA LEU A 144 -7.44 6.62 -4.10
C LEU A 144 -7.22 5.37 -4.97
N VAL A 145 -6.16 4.62 -4.69
CA VAL A 145 -5.87 3.33 -5.33
C VAL A 145 -5.52 2.30 -4.25
N PRO A 146 -6.14 1.13 -4.21
CA PRO A 146 -7.35 0.75 -4.97
C PRO A 146 -8.59 1.53 -4.51
N GLU A 147 -9.45 1.89 -5.43
CA GLU A 147 -10.66 2.68 -5.14
C GLU A 147 -11.56 2.05 -4.07
N PRO A 148 -11.83 0.71 -4.08
CA PRO A 148 -12.67 0.07 -3.06
C PRO A 148 -12.15 0.20 -1.62
N PHE A 149 -10.89 0.56 -1.42
CA PHE A 149 -10.30 0.78 -0.09
C PHE A 149 -11.04 1.88 0.69
N VAL A 150 -11.70 2.81 0.01
CA VAL A 150 -12.52 3.86 0.62
C VAL A 150 -13.60 3.31 1.55
N THR A 151 -14.07 2.10 1.34
CA THR A 151 -15.12 1.46 2.15
C THR A 151 -14.68 1.14 3.58
N TYR A 152 -13.39 1.18 3.85
CA TYR A 152 -12.82 0.93 5.18
C TYR A 152 -12.58 2.19 6.02
N PHE A 153 -12.81 3.37 5.47
CA PHE A 153 -12.59 4.64 6.17
C PHE A 153 -13.68 5.00 7.17
#